data_bfc3278d49cd7e02d69998437a61823b
#
_entry.id   bfc3278d49cd7e02d69998437a61823b
#
_cell.length_a   1.000
_cell.length_b   1.000
_cell.length_c   1.000
_cell.angle_alpha   90.00
_cell.angle_beta   90.00
_cell.angle_gamma   90.00
#
_symmetry.space_group_name_H-M   'P 1'
#
loop_
_entity.id
_entity.type
_entity.pdbx_description
1 polymer ?
#
loop_
_entity_poly.entity_id
_entity_poly.type
_entity_poly.pdbx_seq_one_letter_code
_entity_poly.pdbx_strand_id
1 'polypeptide(L)'
;VTYIEIAAGDEFIADGDTLTIDDLHTDSIDDAEDLNIVGVILTMSYTELEDTNGLSCAVASGNPAEDTITGMTMHGEYNETASGSNNGDSGGHTVESYWINNSIIDEVVVMSKAEIISMVDADGAGLGSYTVEITVDANAGGAPPGCQRSDAGEDVVYKVELVVFDYDIRPFFDLEEL
;
A
#
# COMPACT_ATOMS: atom_id res chain seq x y z
N VAL A 1 -13.91 10.75 -1.96
CA VAL A 1 -13.11 9.51 -2.16
C VAL A 1 -13.71 8.39 -1.33
N THR A 2 -13.84 7.20 -1.93
CA THR A 2 -14.28 5.98 -1.25
C THR A 2 -13.25 4.89 -1.50
N TYR A 3 -13.07 3.99 -0.52
CA TYR A 3 -12.13 2.87 -0.63
C TYR A 3 -12.89 1.55 -0.66
N ILE A 4 -12.52 0.67 -1.59
CA ILE A 4 -13.11 -0.66 -1.72
C ILE A 4 -12.00 -1.68 -1.46
N GLU A 5 -12.13 -2.43 -0.35
CA GLU A 5 -11.20 -3.51 -0.04
C GLU A 5 -11.37 -4.66 -1.03
N ILE A 6 -10.26 -5.08 -1.65
CA ILE A 6 -10.21 -6.21 -2.59
C ILE A 6 -9.36 -7.37 -2.08
N ALA A 7 -8.51 -7.14 -1.09
CA ALA A 7 -7.79 -8.17 -0.35
C ALA A 7 -7.38 -7.66 1.02
N ALA A 8 -7.30 -8.57 1.97
CA ALA A 8 -6.64 -8.37 3.26
C ALA A 8 -6.14 -9.72 3.78
N GLY A 9 -5.06 -9.71 4.53
CA GLY A 9 -4.49 -10.93 5.11
C GLY A 9 -3.47 -10.64 6.20
N ASP A 10 -3.03 -11.74 6.82
CA ASP A 10 -2.00 -11.80 7.84
C ASP A 10 -1.16 -13.04 7.52
N GLU A 11 0.07 -12.83 6.99
CA GLU A 11 0.89 -13.90 6.44
C GLU A 11 2.34 -13.76 6.91
N PHE A 12 2.92 -14.90 7.32
CA PHE A 12 4.36 -14.94 7.58
C PHE A 12 5.13 -14.98 6.24
N ILE A 13 6.03 -14.01 6.06
CA ILE A 13 6.92 -13.92 4.89
C ILE A 13 8.36 -14.13 5.39
N ALA A 14 9.00 -15.19 4.90
CA ALA A 14 10.37 -15.50 5.30
C ALA A 14 11.37 -14.47 4.74
N ASP A 15 12.52 -14.36 5.39
CA ASP A 15 13.62 -13.49 4.96
C ASP A 15 14.01 -13.76 3.51
N GLY A 16 14.00 -12.72 2.70
CA GLY A 16 14.29 -12.76 1.26
C GLY A 16 13.15 -13.30 0.39
N ASP A 17 12.03 -13.72 0.98
CA ASP A 17 10.87 -14.22 0.22
C ASP A 17 9.91 -13.09 -0.17
N THR A 18 9.06 -13.39 -1.15
CA THR A 18 8.02 -12.50 -1.65
C THR A 18 6.66 -13.19 -1.63
N LEU A 19 5.70 -12.59 -0.96
CA LEU A 19 4.27 -12.93 -1.09
C LEU A 19 3.72 -12.26 -2.34
N THR A 20 3.13 -13.03 -3.24
CA THR A 20 2.43 -12.53 -4.43
C THR A 20 0.94 -12.79 -4.31
N ILE A 21 0.14 -11.77 -4.53
CA ILE A 21 -1.33 -11.80 -4.53
C ILE A 21 -1.79 -11.36 -5.91
N ASP A 22 -2.19 -12.31 -6.77
CA ASP A 22 -2.47 -12.10 -8.20
C ASP A 22 -3.92 -12.43 -8.63
N ASP A 23 -4.74 -12.94 -7.71
CA ASP A 23 -6.15 -13.28 -7.96
C ASP A 23 -7.12 -12.09 -7.77
N LEU A 24 -6.60 -10.86 -7.81
CA LEU A 24 -7.41 -9.66 -7.58
C LEU A 24 -8.00 -9.15 -8.90
N HIS A 25 -9.31 -9.02 -8.96
CA HIS A 25 -10.02 -8.58 -10.16
C HIS A 25 -11.27 -7.78 -9.84
N THR A 26 -11.53 -6.70 -10.59
CA THR A 26 -12.73 -5.87 -10.39
C THR A 26 -14.04 -6.57 -10.71
N ASP A 27 -14.03 -7.72 -11.41
CA ASP A 27 -15.22 -8.54 -11.66
C ASP A 27 -15.89 -9.05 -10.38
N SER A 28 -15.20 -9.02 -9.24
CA SER A 28 -15.75 -9.37 -7.92
C SER A 28 -16.53 -8.24 -7.27
N ILE A 29 -16.54 -7.05 -7.87
CA ILE A 29 -17.19 -5.85 -7.36
C ILE A 29 -18.47 -5.61 -8.17
N ASP A 30 -19.60 -5.49 -7.48
CA ASP A 30 -20.88 -5.18 -8.12
C ASP A 30 -20.82 -3.80 -8.79
N ASP A 31 -21.26 -3.72 -10.04
CA ASP A 31 -21.33 -2.49 -10.84
C ASP A 31 -19.97 -1.76 -10.99
N ALA A 32 -18.85 -2.51 -11.02
CA ALA A 32 -17.51 -1.94 -11.09
C ALA A 32 -17.31 -1.02 -12.31
N GLU A 33 -17.99 -1.31 -13.42
CA GLU A 33 -17.97 -0.50 -14.64
C GLU A 33 -18.58 0.89 -14.49
N ASP A 34 -19.42 1.10 -13.47
CA ASP A 34 -20.02 2.39 -13.13
C ASP A 34 -19.16 3.19 -12.15
N LEU A 35 -18.07 2.61 -11.65
CA LEU A 35 -17.16 3.24 -10.68
C LEU A 35 -16.00 3.95 -11.38
N ASN A 36 -15.70 5.16 -10.95
CA ASN A 36 -14.47 5.84 -11.34
C ASN A 36 -13.32 5.41 -10.44
N ILE A 37 -12.74 4.23 -10.72
CA ILE A 37 -11.61 3.67 -9.99
C ILE A 37 -10.33 4.36 -10.47
N VAL A 38 -9.68 5.11 -9.61
CA VAL A 38 -8.57 6.02 -9.96
C VAL A 38 -7.21 5.60 -9.41
N GLY A 39 -7.17 4.59 -8.55
CA GLY A 39 -5.93 4.12 -7.94
C GLY A 39 -6.10 2.84 -7.14
N VAL A 40 -4.98 2.32 -6.67
CA VAL A 40 -4.89 1.21 -5.72
C VAL A 40 -3.92 1.55 -4.60
N ILE A 41 -4.26 1.15 -3.38
CA ILE A 41 -3.44 1.35 -2.19
C ILE A 41 -3.16 -0.01 -1.56
N LEU A 42 -1.89 -0.30 -1.31
CA LEU A 42 -1.44 -1.38 -0.46
C LEU A 42 -0.97 -0.80 0.87
N THR A 43 -1.61 -1.17 1.96
CA THR A 43 -1.14 -0.87 3.32
C THR A 43 -0.57 -2.13 3.93
N MET A 44 0.63 -2.04 4.51
CA MET A 44 1.33 -3.13 5.17
C MET A 44 1.72 -2.71 6.57
N SER A 45 1.65 -3.64 7.51
CA SER A 45 2.19 -3.45 8.87
C SER A 45 2.78 -4.74 9.39
N TYR A 46 3.82 -4.64 10.19
CA TYR A 46 4.47 -5.76 10.86
C TYR A 46 4.96 -5.34 12.24
N THR A 47 5.25 -6.32 13.06
CA THR A 47 5.89 -6.12 14.36
C THR A 47 7.21 -6.89 14.34
N GLU A 48 8.29 -6.17 14.49
CA GLU A 48 9.64 -6.70 14.57
C GLU A 48 9.79 -7.63 15.78
N LEU A 49 10.18 -8.87 15.57
CA LEU A 49 10.37 -9.90 16.58
C LEU A 49 11.62 -10.73 16.30
N GLU A 50 12.76 -10.34 16.89
CA GLU A 50 13.97 -11.13 16.79
C GLU A 50 14.00 -12.31 17.76
N ASP A 51 14.44 -13.46 17.28
CA ASP A 51 14.78 -14.60 18.11
C ASP A 51 16.17 -14.44 18.74
N THR A 52 16.22 -14.50 20.06
CA THR A 52 17.48 -14.41 20.80
C THR A 52 17.74 -15.69 21.59
N ASN A 53 18.97 -16.24 21.51
CA ASN A 53 19.41 -17.41 22.27
C ASN A 53 20.77 -17.18 22.93
N GLY A 54 20.82 -17.43 24.23
CA GLY A 54 22.04 -17.31 25.02
C GLY A 54 21.88 -16.38 26.23
N LEU A 55 22.64 -16.70 27.34
CA LEU A 55 22.55 -15.94 28.58
C LEU A 55 23.05 -14.50 28.47
N SER A 56 23.94 -14.22 27.50
CA SER A 56 24.47 -12.88 27.25
C SER A 56 23.52 -12.00 26.48
N CYS A 57 22.47 -12.54 25.82
CA CYS A 57 21.43 -11.75 25.19
C CYS A 57 20.61 -10.92 26.19
N ALA A 58 20.40 -11.46 27.40
CA ALA A 58 19.65 -10.77 28.46
C ALA A 58 20.34 -9.49 28.99
N VAL A 59 21.63 -9.33 28.74
CA VAL A 59 22.45 -8.19 29.19
C VAL A 59 22.85 -7.27 28.03
N ALA A 60 22.67 -7.74 26.83
CA ALA A 60 23.01 -6.99 25.64
C ALA A 60 21.87 -6.05 25.26
N SER A 61 21.94 -4.82 25.71
CA SER A 61 21.12 -3.72 25.23
C SER A 61 21.59 -3.32 23.83
N GLY A 62 21.37 -4.19 22.84
CA GLY A 62 21.48 -3.81 21.43
C GLY A 62 20.06 -3.64 20.89
N ASN A 63 19.78 -2.55 20.21
CA ASN A 63 18.56 -2.47 19.43
C ASN A 63 18.59 -3.58 18.38
N PRO A 64 17.44 -4.21 18.06
CA PRO A 64 17.31 -5.04 16.88
C PRO A 64 17.79 -4.24 15.65
N ALA A 65 18.23 -4.93 14.63
CA ALA A 65 18.49 -4.23 13.36
C ALA A 65 17.16 -3.90 12.68
N GLU A 66 17.19 -2.97 11.79
CA GLU A 66 15.99 -2.61 11.03
C GLU A 66 15.71 -3.69 9.98
N ASP A 67 14.47 -4.17 9.95
CA ASP A 67 13.93 -4.91 8.83
C ASP A 67 13.37 -4.00 7.79
N THR A 68 13.34 -4.47 6.55
CA THR A 68 12.77 -3.74 5.43
C THR A 68 11.63 -4.52 4.80
N ILE A 69 10.47 -3.91 4.73
CA ILE A 69 9.31 -4.43 4.00
C ILE A 69 9.15 -3.60 2.73
N THR A 70 9.11 -4.27 1.59
CA THR A 70 8.90 -3.63 0.28
C THR A 70 7.59 -4.11 -0.30
N GLY A 71 6.68 -3.19 -0.58
CA GLY A 71 5.44 -3.45 -1.30
C GLY A 71 5.52 -2.98 -2.74
N MET A 72 4.83 -3.68 -3.63
CA MET A 72 4.62 -3.28 -5.01
C MET A 72 3.17 -3.52 -5.41
N THR A 73 2.57 -2.55 -6.08
CA THR A 73 1.25 -2.66 -6.71
C THR A 73 1.38 -2.59 -8.21
N MET A 74 0.65 -3.44 -8.94
CA MET A 74 0.68 -3.50 -10.40
C MET A 74 -0.76 -3.57 -10.95
N HIS A 75 -1.06 -2.73 -11.93
CA HIS A 75 -2.29 -2.74 -12.69
C HIS A 75 -2.05 -2.21 -14.10
N GLY A 76 -2.15 -3.08 -15.12
CA GLY A 76 -1.83 -2.70 -16.50
C GLY A 76 -0.40 -2.19 -16.66
N GLU A 77 -0.27 -0.92 -17.07
CA GLU A 77 1.02 -0.22 -17.20
C GLU A 77 1.44 0.52 -15.92
N TYR A 78 0.56 0.58 -14.92
CA TYR A 78 0.78 1.30 -13.68
C TYR A 78 1.40 0.37 -12.65
N ASN A 79 2.56 0.74 -12.15
CA ASN A 79 3.22 0.04 -11.06
C ASN A 79 3.94 1.04 -10.16
N GLU A 80 3.83 0.82 -8.87
CA GLU A 80 4.52 1.61 -7.86
C GLU A 80 5.11 0.69 -6.80
N THR A 81 6.24 1.11 -6.26
CA THR A 81 6.98 0.38 -5.24
C THR A 81 7.38 1.33 -4.12
N ALA A 82 7.15 0.94 -2.89
CA ALA A 82 7.66 1.65 -1.73
C ALA A 82 8.18 0.68 -0.68
N SER A 83 9.21 1.13 0.04
CA SER A 83 9.82 0.37 1.13
C SER A 83 9.74 1.17 2.42
N GLY A 84 9.61 0.48 3.54
CA GLY A 84 9.72 1.03 4.87
C GLY A 84 10.56 0.14 5.75
N SER A 85 11.23 0.73 6.73
CA SER A 85 12.05 0.04 7.71
C SER A 85 11.56 0.32 9.12
N ASN A 86 11.72 -0.67 10.00
CA ASN A 86 11.38 -0.57 11.40
C ASN A 86 12.39 -1.33 12.26
N ASN A 87 12.60 -0.87 13.48
CA ASN A 87 13.51 -1.52 14.42
C ASN A 87 12.86 -1.67 15.81
N GLY A 88 12.16 -2.75 16.02
CA GLY A 88 11.66 -3.14 17.34
C GLY A 88 10.25 -2.69 17.72
N ASP A 89 9.57 -1.95 16.87
CA ASP A 89 8.16 -1.55 17.07
C ASP A 89 7.33 -1.85 15.82
N SER A 90 6.01 -1.76 15.94
CA SER A 90 5.11 -1.92 14.79
C SER A 90 5.35 -0.81 13.76
N GLY A 91 5.61 -1.19 12.53
CA GLY A 91 5.75 -0.30 11.38
C GLY A 91 4.56 -0.41 10.43
N GLY A 92 4.09 0.72 9.95
CA GLY A 92 3.09 0.78 8.88
C GLY A 92 3.69 1.45 7.64
N HIS A 93 3.53 0.82 6.48
CA HIS A 93 4.00 1.33 5.20
C HIS A 93 2.88 1.27 4.19
N THR A 94 2.85 2.23 3.27
CA THR A 94 1.80 2.34 2.27
C THR A 94 2.42 2.52 0.88
N VAL A 95 1.88 1.80 -0.10
CA VAL A 95 2.19 1.97 -1.53
C VAL A 95 0.92 2.47 -2.20
N GLU A 96 1.01 3.58 -2.91
CA GLU A 96 -0.12 4.19 -3.61
C GLU A 96 0.19 4.30 -5.09
N SER A 97 -0.66 3.73 -5.93
CA SER A 97 -0.57 3.84 -7.38
C SER A 97 -1.84 4.50 -7.92
N TYR A 98 -1.68 5.58 -8.67
CA TYR A 98 -2.77 6.33 -9.27
C TYR A 98 -2.58 6.47 -10.77
N TRP A 99 -3.66 6.41 -11.54
CA TRP A 99 -3.66 6.64 -12.99
C TRP A 99 -4.35 7.93 -13.40
N ILE A 100 -4.67 8.76 -12.40
CA ILE A 100 -5.05 10.17 -12.58
C ILE A 100 -4.08 11.07 -11.82
N ASN A 101 -4.18 12.37 -12.03
CA ASN A 101 -3.44 13.31 -11.18
C ASN A 101 -4.13 13.43 -9.81
N ASN A 102 -3.66 12.66 -8.83
CA ASN A 102 -4.24 12.60 -7.49
C ASN A 102 -4.14 13.92 -6.70
N SER A 103 -3.29 14.87 -7.11
CA SER A 103 -3.15 16.17 -6.43
C SER A 103 -4.42 17.02 -6.45
N ILE A 104 -5.38 16.69 -7.33
CA ILE A 104 -6.65 17.44 -7.46
C ILE A 104 -7.82 16.80 -6.72
N ILE A 105 -7.62 15.62 -6.10
CA ILE A 105 -8.70 14.88 -5.43
C ILE A 105 -9.39 15.72 -4.34
N ASP A 106 -8.64 16.57 -3.66
CA ASP A 106 -9.14 17.42 -2.56
C ASP A 106 -9.12 18.92 -2.91
N GLU A 107 -8.91 19.28 -4.18
CA GLU A 107 -8.78 20.67 -4.59
C GLU A 107 -10.04 21.21 -5.29
N VAL A 108 -10.35 22.49 -5.02
CA VAL A 108 -11.34 23.25 -5.78
C VAL A 108 -10.63 23.98 -6.92
N VAL A 109 -10.83 23.52 -8.15
CA VAL A 109 -10.20 24.08 -9.34
C VAL A 109 -11.19 24.85 -10.21
N VAL A 110 -10.75 25.99 -10.76
CA VAL A 110 -11.55 26.78 -11.73
C VAL A 110 -11.06 26.46 -13.13
N MET A 111 -11.74 25.53 -13.79
CA MET A 111 -11.41 25.01 -15.12
C MET A 111 -12.67 24.82 -15.94
N SER A 112 -12.54 24.56 -17.22
CA SER A 112 -13.68 24.11 -18.04
C SER A 112 -14.11 22.69 -17.61
N LYS A 113 -15.38 22.38 -17.83
CA LYS A 113 -15.90 21.02 -17.55
C LYS A 113 -15.08 19.92 -18.23
N ALA A 114 -14.66 20.14 -19.49
CA ALA A 114 -13.89 19.15 -20.23
C ALA A 114 -12.49 18.92 -19.64
N GLU A 115 -11.83 20.00 -19.18
CA GLU A 115 -10.54 19.89 -18.49
C GLU A 115 -10.66 19.12 -17.18
N ILE A 116 -11.68 19.42 -16.37
CA ILE A 116 -11.90 18.69 -15.11
C ILE A 116 -12.10 17.20 -15.40
N ILE A 117 -13.02 16.83 -16.31
CA ILE A 117 -13.26 15.42 -16.66
C ILE A 117 -11.97 14.74 -17.10
N SER A 118 -11.16 15.36 -17.96
CA SER A 118 -9.91 14.75 -18.45
C SER A 118 -8.86 14.55 -17.37
N MET A 119 -9.00 15.19 -16.21
CA MET A 119 -8.06 15.06 -15.08
C MET A 119 -8.52 14.06 -14.02
N VAL A 120 -9.84 13.90 -13.84
CA VAL A 120 -10.39 13.12 -12.70
C VAL A 120 -11.10 11.83 -13.13
N ASP A 121 -11.44 11.69 -14.41
CA ASP A 121 -12.09 10.51 -14.95
C ASP A 121 -11.04 9.52 -15.44
N ALA A 122 -11.03 8.34 -14.85
CA ALA A 122 -10.13 7.28 -15.24
C ALA A 122 -10.53 6.57 -16.55
N ASP A 123 -11.71 6.85 -17.10
CA ASP A 123 -12.25 6.25 -18.35
C ASP A 123 -12.14 4.71 -18.35
N GLY A 124 -12.42 4.08 -17.21
CA GLY A 124 -12.34 2.63 -17.01
C GLY A 124 -10.91 2.07 -16.87
N ALA A 125 -9.89 2.92 -16.80
CA ALA A 125 -8.50 2.47 -16.62
C ALA A 125 -8.29 1.61 -15.37
N GLY A 126 -9.14 1.74 -14.36
CA GLY A 126 -9.10 0.94 -13.15
C GLY A 126 -9.79 -0.42 -13.22
N LEU A 127 -10.34 -0.82 -14.37
CA LEU A 127 -10.99 -2.12 -14.52
C LEU A 127 -9.98 -3.22 -14.87
N GLY A 128 -10.16 -4.42 -14.33
CA GLY A 128 -9.37 -5.60 -14.67
C GLY A 128 -8.61 -6.19 -13.48
N SER A 129 -7.46 -6.78 -13.79
CA SER A 129 -6.65 -7.52 -12.82
C SER A 129 -5.64 -6.64 -12.11
N TYR A 130 -5.40 -6.98 -10.85
CA TYR A 130 -4.38 -6.36 -10.01
C TYR A 130 -3.44 -7.43 -9.47
N THR A 131 -2.18 -7.09 -9.32
CA THR A 131 -1.19 -7.91 -8.64
C THR A 131 -0.51 -7.07 -7.57
N VAL A 132 -0.29 -7.66 -6.41
CA VAL A 132 0.43 -7.05 -5.31
C VAL A 132 1.54 -7.99 -4.88
N GLU A 133 2.71 -7.44 -4.61
CA GLU A 133 3.85 -8.18 -4.06
C GLU A 133 4.33 -7.53 -2.77
N ILE A 134 4.68 -8.36 -1.79
CA ILE A 134 5.25 -7.92 -0.51
C ILE A 134 6.51 -8.75 -0.26
N THR A 135 7.65 -8.10 -0.15
CA THR A 135 8.95 -8.72 0.09
C THR A 135 9.48 -8.30 1.47
N VAL A 136 9.99 -9.24 2.23
CA VAL A 136 10.65 -9.03 3.52
C VAL A 136 12.15 -9.21 3.37
N ASP A 137 12.92 -8.28 3.93
CA ASP A 137 14.38 -8.36 4.13
C ASP A 137 14.63 -8.19 5.63
N ALA A 138 14.71 -9.34 6.31
CA ALA A 138 14.84 -9.42 7.76
C ALA A 138 16.31 -9.39 8.17
N ASN A 139 16.62 -8.72 9.26
CA ASN A 139 17.99 -8.50 9.71
C ASN A 139 18.13 -8.63 11.23
N ALA A 140 18.58 -9.78 11.68
CA ALA A 140 18.79 -10.07 13.10
C ALA A 140 19.80 -9.15 13.80
N GLY A 141 20.56 -8.35 13.07
CA GLY A 141 21.56 -7.45 13.63
C GLY A 141 22.78 -8.13 14.25
N GLY A 142 23.60 -7.33 14.90
CA GLY A 142 24.82 -7.79 15.58
C GLY A 142 24.57 -8.35 16.97
N ALA A 143 25.20 -9.49 17.31
CA ALA A 143 25.12 -10.09 18.63
C ALA A 143 26.48 -10.06 19.36
N PRO A 144 26.52 -9.77 20.68
CA PRO A 144 27.74 -9.85 21.45
C PRO A 144 28.18 -11.30 21.65
N PRO A 145 29.46 -11.55 22.03
CA PRO A 145 29.94 -12.91 22.26
C PRO A 145 29.08 -13.68 23.29
N GLY A 146 28.59 -14.86 22.86
CA GLY A 146 27.72 -15.71 23.69
C GLY A 146 26.23 -15.40 23.60
N CYS A 147 25.83 -14.46 22.75
CA CYS A 147 24.46 -14.25 22.30
C CYS A 147 24.34 -14.66 20.81
N GLN A 148 23.27 -15.33 20.46
CA GLN A 148 22.89 -15.59 19.07
C GLN A 148 21.57 -14.89 18.80
N ARG A 149 21.48 -14.18 17.68
CA ARG A 149 20.26 -13.61 17.15
C ARG A 149 19.97 -14.25 15.82
N SER A 150 18.73 -14.48 15.54
CA SER A 150 18.24 -14.92 14.23
C SER A 150 16.90 -14.26 13.95
N ASP A 151 16.70 -13.98 12.72
CA ASP A 151 15.48 -13.47 12.19
C ASP A 151 15.08 -14.31 10.98
N ALA A 152 13.90 -14.86 11.01
CA ALA A 152 13.43 -15.79 9.99
C ALA A 152 12.48 -15.14 8.98
N GLY A 153 12.07 -13.90 9.24
CA GLY A 153 11.06 -13.16 8.48
C GLY A 153 9.99 -12.59 9.38
N GLU A 154 8.97 -11.97 8.80
CA GLU A 154 7.96 -11.18 9.50
C GLU A 154 6.54 -11.68 9.29
N ASP A 155 5.69 -11.54 10.31
CA ASP A 155 4.25 -11.65 10.21
C ASP A 155 3.70 -10.31 9.69
N VAL A 156 3.32 -10.26 8.42
CA VAL A 156 2.87 -9.05 7.75
C VAL A 156 1.36 -9.04 7.63
N VAL A 157 0.73 -8.05 8.25
CA VAL A 157 -0.69 -7.73 8.04
C VAL A 157 -0.78 -6.77 6.86
N TYR A 158 -1.59 -7.12 5.87
CA TYR A 158 -1.77 -6.28 4.68
C TYR A 158 -3.24 -6.05 4.34
N LYS A 159 -3.48 -4.94 3.63
CA LYS A 159 -4.78 -4.59 3.05
C LYS A 159 -4.56 -3.94 1.70
N VAL A 160 -5.36 -4.35 0.69
CA VAL A 160 -5.39 -3.78 -0.65
C VAL A 160 -6.75 -3.15 -0.89
N GLU A 161 -6.74 -1.87 -1.23
CA GLU A 161 -7.95 -1.09 -1.46
C GLU A 161 -7.90 -0.38 -2.81
N LEU A 162 -9.00 -0.43 -3.56
CA LEU A 162 -9.19 0.43 -4.73
C LEU A 162 -9.65 1.80 -4.27
N VAL A 163 -9.15 2.83 -4.94
CA VAL A 163 -9.54 4.22 -4.71
C VAL A 163 -10.60 4.60 -5.74
N VAL A 164 -11.81 4.89 -5.27
CA VAL A 164 -12.92 5.38 -6.10
C VAL A 164 -13.11 6.86 -5.86
N PHE A 165 -13.13 7.63 -6.93
CA PHE A 165 -13.29 9.08 -6.88
C PHE A 165 -14.58 9.53 -7.55
N ASP A 166 -15.59 9.85 -6.74
CA ASP A 166 -16.80 10.51 -7.20
C ASP A 166 -16.59 12.03 -7.27
N TYR A 167 -16.99 12.65 -8.37
CA TYR A 167 -16.85 14.07 -8.53
C TYR A 167 -18.17 14.71 -9.01
N ASP A 168 -18.41 15.97 -8.59
CA ASP A 168 -19.55 16.78 -9.00
C ASP A 168 -19.04 18.12 -9.57
N ILE A 169 -19.37 18.37 -10.83
CA ILE A 169 -18.95 19.59 -11.53
C ILE A 169 -20.10 20.59 -11.51
N ARG A 170 -19.91 21.71 -10.78
CA ARG A 170 -20.88 22.80 -10.69
C ARG A 170 -20.38 24.06 -11.38
N PRO A 171 -21.27 24.86 -11.97
CA PRO A 171 -20.90 26.17 -12.47
C PRO A 171 -20.31 27.04 -11.34
N PHE A 172 -19.24 27.75 -11.65
CA PHE A 172 -18.61 28.67 -10.68
C PHE A 172 -19.51 29.86 -10.32
N PHE A 173 -20.41 30.25 -11.26
CA PHE A 173 -21.39 31.30 -11.02
C PHE A 173 -22.79 30.74 -11.16
N ASP A 174 -23.62 30.94 -10.14
CA ASP A 174 -25.04 30.73 -10.24
C ASP A 174 -25.65 31.92 -11.01
N LEU A 175 -26.13 31.67 -12.23
CA LEU A 175 -26.71 32.71 -13.09
C LEU A 175 -28.08 33.19 -12.58
N GLU A 176 -28.60 32.63 -11.46
CA GLU A 176 -29.85 33.07 -10.85
C GLU A 176 -29.71 34.30 -9.93
N GLU A 177 -28.49 34.78 -9.66
CA GLU A 177 -28.24 35.98 -8.88
C GLU A 177 -27.92 37.27 -9.72
N LEU A 178 -28.13 37.20 -11.03
CA LEU A 178 -28.08 38.39 -11.94
C LEU A 178 -29.48 38.73 -12.44
#